data_cc1548c4635e4ef125caa42a1aab2636
#
_entry.id   cc1548c4635e4ef125caa42a1aab2636
#
_cell.length_a   1.000
_cell.length_b   1.000
_cell.length_c   1.000
_cell.angle_alpha   90.00
_cell.angle_beta   90.00
_cell.angle_gamma   90.00
#
_symmetry.space_group_name_H-M   'P 1'
#
loop_
_entity.id
_entity.type
_entity.pdbx_description
1 polymer ?
#
loop_
_entity_poly.entity_id
_entity_poly.type
_entity_poly.pdbx_seq_one_letter_code
_entity_poly.pdbx_strand_id
1 'polypeptide(L)'
;MATIPNPAQITSVIDHSLQSGRIEDLLKLQEWIPKITSILDLDVLIDQIVNHVSCAFGCIEANLYLHDEERGELELACVCGCTLHDKGDRLKVGIDGMVGRVAATGRMHYAPDVRLDPYYLACEESTLSEVAIPLIVDRKVVGVFSASHSEVDAFPQQQLQLLHALCEHIAVALHNCRRFRAEQEQRQRLTRESEEARIIQQALLPKASPYVPGFAISGLSVPAGDIGGDWYDFIPFNDGCWGLVLADVSGKGTAAALLMSATRAMLRSLADTCSSPAETLRKMNQLMVEDFPSGRFVTLIYAILDPKNRTLKFASAGHLPPLLVEGDHARFLPTEAGTPLGLAITGFSESEIQLPPGSRLVLYSDGITEASSFNQEEYGSERLREHVLNPLASSDSILTDVRHYVNGAGLQDDATVIFVRA
;
A
#
# COMPACT_ATOMS: atom_id res chain seq x y z
N MET A 1 -22.70 13.45 -45.19
CA MET A 1 -23.98 14.06 -44.77
C MET A 1 -24.93 12.91 -44.44
N ALA A 2 -25.03 12.56 -43.19
CA ALA A 2 -25.97 11.53 -42.72
C ALA A 2 -27.35 12.20 -42.62
N THR A 3 -28.32 11.69 -43.35
CA THR A 3 -29.73 12.13 -43.36
C THR A 3 -30.37 11.82 -42.01
N ILE A 4 -30.79 12.86 -41.30
CA ILE A 4 -31.62 12.76 -40.08
C ILE A 4 -32.95 12.14 -40.48
N PRO A 5 -33.39 11.03 -39.83
CA PRO A 5 -34.70 10.42 -40.17
C PRO A 5 -35.85 11.35 -39.82
N ASN A 6 -36.89 11.33 -40.66
CA ASN A 6 -38.10 12.12 -40.55
C ASN A 6 -38.86 11.84 -39.23
N PRO A 7 -39.35 12.86 -38.50
CA PRO A 7 -40.12 12.69 -37.26
C PRO A 7 -41.27 11.68 -37.33
N ALA A 8 -41.91 11.52 -38.50
CA ALA A 8 -42.95 10.52 -38.70
C ALA A 8 -42.44 9.06 -38.69
N GLN A 9 -41.18 8.83 -39.03
CA GLN A 9 -40.56 7.49 -38.94
C GLN A 9 -40.18 7.17 -37.49
N ILE A 10 -39.77 8.18 -36.71
CA ILE A 10 -39.46 8.01 -35.28
C ILE A 10 -40.76 7.71 -34.50
N THR A 11 -41.86 8.37 -34.81
CA THR A 11 -43.16 8.13 -34.17
C THR A 11 -43.71 6.73 -34.49
N SER A 12 -43.54 6.22 -35.72
CA SER A 12 -43.95 4.85 -36.06
C SER A 12 -43.12 3.74 -35.41
N VAL A 13 -41.83 3.99 -35.14
CA VAL A 13 -40.98 3.07 -34.42
C VAL A 13 -41.30 3.08 -32.92
N ILE A 14 -41.64 4.24 -32.36
CA ILE A 14 -42.12 4.40 -30.98
C ILE A 14 -43.47 3.74 -30.78
N ASP A 15 -44.43 3.91 -31.70
CA ASP A 15 -45.76 3.27 -31.63
C ASP A 15 -45.68 1.73 -31.74
N HIS A 16 -44.79 1.20 -32.58
CA HIS A 16 -44.56 -0.26 -32.66
C HIS A 16 -43.87 -0.84 -31.43
N SER A 17 -43.02 -0.08 -30.74
CA SER A 17 -42.37 -0.50 -29.51
C SER A 17 -43.29 -0.40 -28.26
N LEU A 18 -44.26 0.52 -28.27
CA LEU A 18 -45.28 0.65 -27.21
C LEU A 18 -46.28 -0.52 -27.22
N GLN A 19 -46.50 -1.18 -28.34
CA GLN A 19 -47.41 -2.34 -28.44
C GLN A 19 -46.77 -3.66 -27.94
N SER A 20 -45.47 -3.72 -27.60
CA SER A 20 -44.77 -4.97 -27.31
C SER A 20 -44.09 -5.07 -25.94
N GLY A 21 -44.39 -4.24 -24.94
CA GLY A 21 -43.74 -4.28 -23.62
C GLY A 21 -42.25 -3.88 -23.63
N ARG A 22 -41.70 -3.62 -24.80
CA ARG A 22 -40.28 -3.41 -25.11
C ARG A 22 -39.67 -2.21 -24.41
N ILE A 23 -40.46 -1.16 -24.14
CA ILE A 23 -40.02 0.06 -23.46
C ILE A 23 -39.89 -0.18 -21.95
N GLU A 24 -40.79 -0.93 -21.35
CA GLU A 24 -40.74 -1.27 -19.94
C GLU A 24 -39.51 -2.11 -19.61
N ASP A 25 -39.17 -3.07 -20.47
CA ASP A 25 -37.98 -3.94 -20.26
C ASP A 25 -36.68 -3.16 -20.46
N LEU A 26 -36.60 -2.26 -21.44
CA LEU A 26 -35.45 -1.38 -21.63
C LEU A 26 -35.28 -0.35 -20.49
N LEU A 27 -36.39 0.18 -19.97
CA LEU A 27 -36.39 1.09 -18.84
C LEU A 27 -35.90 0.38 -17.56
N LYS A 28 -36.35 -0.85 -17.33
CA LYS A 28 -35.84 -1.68 -16.21
C LYS A 28 -34.33 -1.93 -16.31
N LEU A 29 -33.84 -2.23 -17.52
CA LEU A 29 -32.40 -2.39 -17.72
C LEU A 29 -31.60 -1.11 -17.48
N GLN A 30 -32.07 0.04 -17.97
CA GLN A 30 -31.42 1.33 -17.73
C GLN A 30 -31.37 1.70 -16.24
N GLU A 31 -32.38 1.26 -15.48
CA GLU A 31 -32.37 1.48 -14.01
C GLU A 31 -31.44 0.51 -13.26
N TRP A 32 -31.23 -0.71 -13.75
CA TRP A 32 -30.49 -1.76 -13.09
C TRP A 32 -28.98 -1.72 -13.38
N ILE A 33 -28.58 -1.42 -14.61
CA ILE A 33 -27.16 -1.40 -14.99
C ILE A 33 -26.32 -0.50 -14.08
N PRO A 34 -26.72 0.75 -13.76
CA PRO A 34 -25.95 1.58 -12.83
C PRO A 34 -25.91 1.01 -11.40
N LYS A 35 -26.99 0.37 -10.94
CA LYS A 35 -27.04 -0.25 -9.60
C LYS A 35 -26.08 -1.44 -9.53
N ILE A 36 -26.11 -2.33 -10.51
CA ILE A 36 -25.24 -3.51 -10.58
C ILE A 36 -23.77 -3.09 -10.68
N THR A 37 -23.44 -2.12 -11.52
CA THR A 37 -22.05 -1.68 -11.73
C THR A 37 -21.48 -0.89 -10.55
N SER A 38 -22.29 -0.42 -9.61
CA SER A 38 -21.84 0.29 -8.39
C SER A 38 -21.56 -0.62 -7.20
N ILE A 39 -21.96 -1.90 -7.25
CA ILE A 39 -21.74 -2.85 -6.16
C ILE A 39 -20.30 -3.37 -6.23
N LEU A 40 -19.56 -3.19 -5.15
CA LEU A 40 -18.17 -3.66 -5.01
C LEU A 40 -18.03 -4.96 -4.24
N ASP A 41 -19.10 -5.39 -3.54
CA ASP A 41 -19.14 -6.69 -2.86
C ASP A 41 -19.62 -7.77 -3.84
N LEU A 42 -18.78 -8.78 -4.06
CA LEU A 42 -19.02 -9.82 -5.05
C LEU A 42 -20.23 -10.69 -4.70
N ASP A 43 -20.39 -11.07 -3.45
CA ASP A 43 -21.50 -11.94 -3.02
C ASP A 43 -22.83 -11.20 -3.13
N VAL A 44 -22.88 -9.95 -2.68
CA VAL A 44 -24.07 -9.08 -2.83
C VAL A 44 -24.43 -8.84 -4.30
N LEU A 45 -23.41 -8.62 -5.14
CA LEU A 45 -23.61 -8.42 -6.57
C LEU A 45 -24.25 -9.66 -7.23
N ILE A 46 -23.71 -10.83 -6.95
CA ILE A 46 -24.15 -12.11 -7.51
C ILE A 46 -25.58 -12.41 -7.08
N ASP A 47 -25.90 -12.27 -5.80
CA ASP A 47 -27.25 -12.51 -5.27
C ASP A 47 -28.28 -11.55 -5.88
N GLN A 48 -27.95 -10.28 -6.03
CA GLN A 48 -28.83 -9.31 -6.66
C GLN A 48 -29.06 -9.62 -8.15
N ILE A 49 -28.02 -9.98 -8.89
CA ILE A 49 -28.12 -10.33 -10.31
C ILE A 49 -29.09 -11.50 -10.49
N VAL A 50 -28.86 -12.62 -9.81
CA VAL A 50 -29.63 -13.84 -10.00
C VAL A 50 -31.09 -13.63 -9.63
N ASN A 51 -31.36 -13.00 -8.47
CA ASN A 51 -32.72 -12.73 -8.03
C ASN A 51 -33.48 -11.78 -8.94
N HIS A 52 -32.84 -10.68 -9.39
CA HIS A 52 -33.51 -9.71 -10.25
C HIS A 52 -33.79 -10.28 -11.66
N VAL A 53 -32.83 -11.01 -12.24
CA VAL A 53 -33.00 -11.62 -13.55
C VAL A 53 -34.10 -12.71 -13.50
N SER A 54 -34.05 -13.60 -12.49
CA SER A 54 -35.09 -14.61 -12.29
C SER A 54 -36.48 -14.00 -12.21
N CYS A 55 -36.67 -12.99 -11.38
CA CYS A 55 -37.95 -12.29 -11.24
C CYS A 55 -38.41 -11.58 -12.53
N ALA A 56 -37.48 -10.89 -13.24
CA ALA A 56 -37.80 -10.10 -14.42
C ALA A 56 -38.21 -10.95 -15.64
N PHE A 57 -37.57 -12.12 -15.77
CA PHE A 57 -37.80 -13.01 -16.92
C PHE A 57 -38.72 -14.19 -16.59
N GLY A 58 -39.25 -14.28 -15.36
CA GLY A 58 -40.14 -15.35 -14.93
C GLY A 58 -39.49 -16.73 -14.89
N CYS A 59 -38.18 -16.79 -14.73
CA CYS A 59 -37.44 -18.04 -14.69
C CYS A 59 -37.80 -18.84 -13.43
N ILE A 60 -37.95 -20.16 -13.59
CA ILE A 60 -38.14 -21.08 -12.45
C ILE A 60 -36.81 -21.32 -11.74
N GLU A 61 -35.72 -21.21 -12.50
CA GLU A 61 -34.35 -21.38 -11.98
C GLU A 61 -33.43 -20.41 -12.69
N ALA A 62 -32.51 -19.82 -11.94
CA ALA A 62 -31.43 -18.99 -12.46
C ALA A 62 -30.14 -19.25 -11.68
N ASN A 63 -29.04 -19.50 -12.37
CA ASN A 63 -27.77 -19.88 -11.80
C ASN A 63 -26.64 -19.03 -12.37
N LEU A 64 -25.66 -18.71 -11.53
CA LEU A 64 -24.46 -18.00 -11.94
C LEU A 64 -23.24 -18.83 -11.56
N TYR A 65 -22.45 -19.17 -12.55
CA TYR A 65 -21.22 -19.93 -12.42
C TYR A 65 -20.03 -19.01 -12.67
N LEU A 66 -19.01 -19.13 -11.84
CA LEU A 66 -17.75 -18.41 -11.97
C LEU A 66 -16.65 -19.34 -12.50
N HIS A 67 -15.92 -18.91 -13.52
CA HIS A 67 -14.85 -19.71 -14.11
C HIS A 67 -13.56 -19.64 -13.27
N ASP A 68 -13.05 -20.80 -12.88
CA ASP A 68 -11.73 -21.02 -12.30
C ASP A 68 -10.80 -21.49 -13.44
N GLU A 69 -10.04 -20.53 -14.04
CA GLU A 69 -9.13 -20.84 -15.16
C GLU A 69 -8.02 -21.82 -14.75
N GLU A 70 -7.56 -21.79 -13.49
CA GLU A 70 -6.46 -22.66 -13.03
C GLU A 70 -6.89 -24.13 -12.96
N ARG A 71 -8.13 -24.37 -12.55
CA ARG A 71 -8.69 -25.73 -12.43
C ARG A 71 -9.42 -26.21 -13.67
N GLY A 72 -9.77 -25.29 -14.59
CA GLY A 72 -10.61 -25.60 -15.75
C GLY A 72 -12.04 -26.00 -15.35
N GLU A 73 -12.56 -25.41 -14.28
CA GLU A 73 -13.86 -25.70 -13.68
C GLU A 73 -14.72 -24.44 -13.57
N LEU A 74 -16.01 -24.65 -13.48
CA LEU A 74 -17.01 -23.63 -13.16
C LEU A 74 -17.53 -23.91 -11.76
N GLU A 75 -17.47 -22.92 -10.87
CA GLU A 75 -18.02 -23.00 -9.50
C GLU A 75 -19.36 -22.32 -9.47
N LEU A 76 -20.40 -22.99 -8.97
CA LEU A 76 -21.74 -22.42 -8.75
C LEU A 76 -21.68 -21.36 -7.65
N ALA A 77 -21.73 -20.11 -8.03
CA ALA A 77 -21.60 -18.97 -7.12
C ALA A 77 -22.95 -18.56 -6.49
N CYS A 78 -24.05 -18.68 -7.24
CA CYS A 78 -25.37 -18.43 -6.76
C CYS A 78 -26.39 -19.29 -7.52
N VAL A 79 -27.41 -19.73 -6.80
CA VAL A 79 -28.52 -20.52 -7.29
C VAL A 79 -29.86 -19.92 -6.80
N CYS A 80 -30.82 -19.80 -7.69
CA CYS A 80 -32.19 -19.45 -7.35
C CYS A 80 -33.14 -20.45 -7.98
N GLY A 81 -33.98 -21.10 -7.18
CA GLY A 81 -35.00 -22.04 -7.64
C GLY A 81 -34.57 -23.50 -7.75
N CYS A 82 -33.29 -23.85 -7.78
CA CYS A 82 -32.82 -25.22 -7.81
C CYS A 82 -32.76 -25.85 -6.40
N THR A 83 -33.17 -27.11 -6.27
CA THR A 83 -33.15 -27.87 -5.02
C THR A 83 -32.09 -28.96 -5.00
N LEU A 84 -31.44 -29.23 -6.14
CA LEU A 84 -30.47 -30.32 -6.32
C LEU A 84 -29.01 -29.87 -6.31
N HIS A 85 -28.75 -28.59 -6.50
CA HIS A 85 -27.41 -28.03 -6.51
C HIS A 85 -27.21 -26.97 -5.43
N ASP A 86 -26.04 -27.01 -4.80
CA ASP A 86 -25.66 -26.07 -3.74
C ASP A 86 -24.56 -25.12 -4.22
N LYS A 87 -24.52 -23.92 -3.62
CA LYS A 87 -23.40 -22.97 -3.83
C LYS A 87 -22.06 -23.68 -3.52
N GLY A 88 -21.14 -23.62 -4.47
CA GLY A 88 -19.83 -24.29 -4.39
C GLY A 88 -19.72 -25.54 -5.24
N ASP A 89 -20.82 -26.06 -5.80
CA ASP A 89 -20.79 -27.17 -6.75
C ASP A 89 -19.95 -26.82 -7.97
N ARG A 90 -19.28 -27.82 -8.57
CA ARG A 90 -18.33 -27.61 -9.64
C ARG A 90 -18.68 -28.41 -10.88
N LEU A 91 -18.57 -27.76 -12.05
CA LEU A 91 -18.75 -28.34 -13.37
C LEU A 91 -17.45 -28.22 -14.18
N LYS A 92 -17.11 -29.25 -14.95
CA LYS A 92 -15.94 -29.22 -15.83
C LYS A 92 -16.23 -28.50 -17.14
N VAL A 93 -15.35 -27.58 -17.51
CA VAL A 93 -15.41 -26.83 -18.77
C VAL A 93 -15.32 -27.77 -19.95
N GLY A 94 -16.28 -27.66 -20.90
CA GLY A 94 -16.34 -28.44 -22.12
C GLY A 94 -16.91 -29.87 -21.96
N ILE A 95 -17.20 -30.32 -20.74
CA ILE A 95 -17.64 -31.69 -20.43
C ILE A 95 -19.05 -31.69 -19.85
N ASP A 96 -19.26 -30.92 -18.78
CA ASP A 96 -20.48 -31.02 -17.99
C ASP A 96 -21.58 -30.09 -18.52
N GLY A 97 -22.48 -30.62 -19.27
CA GLY A 97 -23.70 -30.01 -19.67
C GLY A 97 -23.60 -28.82 -20.62
N MET A 98 -24.74 -28.12 -20.78
CA MET A 98 -24.82 -26.90 -21.57
C MET A 98 -23.90 -25.79 -21.01
N VAL A 99 -23.84 -25.65 -19.70
CA VAL A 99 -23.04 -24.66 -18.99
C VAL A 99 -21.55 -24.86 -19.25
N GLY A 100 -21.04 -26.09 -19.09
CA GLY A 100 -19.64 -26.42 -19.38
C GLY A 100 -19.27 -26.19 -20.85
N ARG A 101 -20.18 -26.54 -21.79
CA ARG A 101 -20.01 -26.28 -23.22
C ARG A 101 -19.95 -24.78 -23.54
N VAL A 102 -20.83 -23.97 -22.95
CA VAL A 102 -20.85 -22.51 -23.12
C VAL A 102 -19.54 -21.89 -22.63
N ALA A 103 -19.02 -22.36 -21.50
CA ALA A 103 -17.73 -21.91 -20.99
C ALA A 103 -16.57 -22.22 -21.95
N ALA A 104 -16.57 -23.41 -22.58
CA ALA A 104 -15.52 -23.80 -23.52
C ALA A 104 -15.60 -23.05 -24.86
N THR A 105 -16.81 -22.80 -25.35
CA THR A 105 -17.03 -22.21 -26.70
C THR A 105 -17.13 -20.70 -26.71
N GLY A 106 -17.46 -20.08 -25.57
CA GLY A 106 -17.77 -18.65 -25.46
C GLY A 106 -19.01 -18.26 -26.27
N ARG A 107 -19.91 -19.22 -26.57
CA ARG A 107 -21.13 -18.97 -27.34
C ARG A 107 -22.35 -19.35 -26.54
N MET A 108 -23.37 -18.49 -26.57
CA MET A 108 -24.66 -18.77 -25.97
C MET A 108 -25.24 -20.07 -26.52
N HIS A 109 -25.87 -20.87 -25.67
CA HIS A 109 -26.58 -22.06 -26.02
C HIS A 109 -28.02 -21.97 -25.49
N TYR A 110 -29.02 -22.14 -26.36
CA TYR A 110 -30.44 -22.19 -26.02
C TYR A 110 -31.04 -23.52 -26.41
N ALA A 111 -31.64 -24.20 -25.45
CA ALA A 111 -32.43 -25.41 -25.63
C ALA A 111 -33.92 -25.06 -25.53
N PRO A 112 -34.63 -24.91 -26.62
CA PRO A 112 -36.08 -24.62 -26.61
C PRO A 112 -36.90 -25.78 -26.03
N ASP A 113 -36.42 -27.02 -26.15
CA ASP A 113 -36.93 -28.21 -25.46
C ASP A 113 -35.74 -29.01 -24.95
N VAL A 114 -35.48 -28.98 -23.63
CA VAL A 114 -34.35 -29.60 -23.00
C VAL A 114 -34.30 -31.13 -23.21
N ARG A 115 -35.46 -31.76 -23.43
CA ARG A 115 -35.57 -33.22 -23.67
C ARG A 115 -34.96 -33.64 -25.00
N LEU A 116 -34.79 -32.69 -25.92
CA LEU A 116 -34.20 -32.90 -27.24
C LEU A 116 -32.77 -32.44 -27.35
N ASP A 117 -32.26 -31.74 -26.33
CA ASP A 117 -30.87 -31.21 -26.32
C ASP A 117 -29.87 -32.26 -25.80
N PRO A 118 -28.87 -32.63 -26.59
CA PRO A 118 -27.92 -33.66 -26.19
C PRO A 118 -26.92 -33.24 -25.08
N TYR A 119 -26.88 -31.93 -24.76
CA TYR A 119 -25.99 -31.38 -23.75
C TYR A 119 -26.73 -30.99 -22.46
N TYR A 120 -28.03 -31.18 -22.40
CA TYR A 120 -28.79 -30.89 -21.20
C TYR A 120 -28.46 -31.88 -20.09
N LEU A 121 -28.14 -31.37 -18.90
CA LEU A 121 -28.03 -32.16 -17.67
C LEU A 121 -29.29 -31.87 -16.84
N ALA A 122 -30.10 -32.91 -16.60
CA ALA A 122 -31.32 -32.73 -15.82
C ALA A 122 -31.03 -32.27 -14.39
N CYS A 123 -31.61 -31.12 -14.03
CA CYS A 123 -31.56 -30.57 -12.70
C CYS A 123 -32.94 -30.70 -12.02
N GLU A 124 -33.98 -30.14 -12.63
CA GLU A 124 -35.35 -30.19 -12.12
C GLU A 124 -36.27 -30.81 -13.15
N GLU A 125 -37.21 -31.68 -12.70
CA GLU A 125 -38.21 -32.33 -13.59
C GLU A 125 -39.13 -31.30 -14.24
N SER A 126 -39.30 -30.13 -13.66
CA SER A 126 -40.13 -29.04 -14.15
C SER A 126 -39.52 -28.24 -15.28
N THR A 127 -38.22 -28.37 -15.55
CA THR A 127 -37.52 -27.62 -16.58
C THR A 127 -37.84 -28.17 -17.98
N LEU A 128 -38.39 -27.30 -18.85
CA LEU A 128 -38.69 -27.65 -20.24
C LEU A 128 -37.90 -26.84 -21.28
N SER A 129 -37.44 -25.64 -20.94
CA SER A 129 -36.47 -24.89 -21.76
C SER A 129 -35.37 -24.26 -20.91
N GLU A 130 -34.15 -24.12 -21.45
CA GLU A 130 -33.00 -23.54 -20.76
C GLU A 130 -32.12 -22.74 -21.71
N VAL A 131 -31.56 -21.62 -21.19
CA VAL A 131 -30.55 -20.83 -21.88
C VAL A 131 -29.31 -20.72 -20.99
N ALA A 132 -28.11 -20.94 -21.58
CA ALA A 132 -26.83 -20.68 -20.95
C ALA A 132 -26.09 -19.60 -21.75
N ILE A 133 -25.60 -18.58 -21.06
CA ILE A 133 -25.02 -17.37 -21.66
C ILE A 133 -23.62 -17.15 -21.07
N PRO A 134 -22.55 -17.04 -21.88
CA PRO A 134 -21.21 -16.78 -21.37
C PRO A 134 -21.08 -15.34 -20.90
N LEU A 135 -20.39 -15.18 -19.79
CA LEU A 135 -19.97 -13.88 -19.24
C LEU A 135 -18.55 -13.63 -19.75
N ILE A 136 -18.38 -12.70 -20.68
CA ILE A 136 -17.13 -12.49 -21.39
C ILE A 136 -16.56 -11.12 -21.08
N VAL A 137 -15.26 -11.08 -20.68
CA VAL A 137 -14.47 -9.85 -20.55
C VAL A 137 -13.13 -10.08 -21.23
N ASP A 138 -12.67 -9.12 -22.04
CA ASP A 138 -11.39 -9.20 -22.76
C ASP A 138 -11.19 -10.50 -23.53
N ARG A 139 -12.25 -11.01 -24.17
CA ARG A 139 -12.31 -12.28 -24.93
C ARG A 139 -12.15 -13.55 -24.09
N LYS A 140 -12.22 -13.44 -22.75
CA LYS A 140 -12.18 -14.58 -21.84
C LYS A 140 -13.54 -14.80 -21.20
N VAL A 141 -13.92 -16.05 -21.02
CA VAL A 141 -15.13 -16.42 -20.29
C VAL A 141 -14.81 -16.39 -18.80
N VAL A 142 -15.36 -15.41 -18.07
CA VAL A 142 -15.20 -15.23 -16.62
C VAL A 142 -16.25 -15.98 -15.80
N GLY A 143 -17.30 -16.46 -16.46
CA GLY A 143 -18.39 -17.22 -15.87
C GLY A 143 -19.46 -17.58 -16.90
N VAL A 144 -20.52 -18.22 -16.45
CA VAL A 144 -21.71 -18.56 -17.25
C VAL A 144 -22.95 -18.24 -16.41
N PHE A 145 -23.92 -17.60 -17.02
CA PHE A 145 -25.27 -17.44 -16.47
C PHE A 145 -26.18 -18.45 -17.13
N SER A 146 -26.99 -19.21 -16.37
CA SER A 146 -28.05 -20.04 -16.91
C SER A 146 -29.41 -19.67 -16.34
N ALA A 147 -30.45 -19.83 -17.15
CA ALA A 147 -31.84 -19.61 -16.76
C ALA A 147 -32.76 -20.65 -17.39
N SER A 148 -33.66 -21.21 -16.57
CA SER A 148 -34.58 -22.28 -16.94
C SER A 148 -36.03 -21.85 -16.81
N HIS A 149 -36.92 -22.46 -17.63
CA HIS A 149 -38.36 -22.20 -17.60
C HIS A 149 -39.17 -23.50 -17.71
N SER A 150 -40.41 -23.51 -17.15
CA SER A 150 -41.30 -24.65 -17.14
C SER A 150 -42.17 -24.81 -18.41
N GLU A 151 -41.92 -24.00 -19.44
CA GLU A 151 -42.61 -24.06 -20.74
C GLU A 151 -41.58 -24.34 -21.84
N VAL A 152 -42.01 -25.02 -22.87
CA VAL A 152 -41.20 -25.24 -24.08
C VAL A 152 -41.11 -23.93 -24.84
N ASP A 153 -39.91 -23.62 -25.38
CA ASP A 153 -39.62 -22.40 -26.17
C ASP A 153 -40.01 -21.09 -25.44
N ALA A 154 -39.77 -21.05 -24.12
CA ALA A 154 -40.23 -19.96 -23.28
C ALA A 154 -39.43 -18.65 -23.47
N PHE A 155 -38.25 -18.68 -24.09
CA PHE A 155 -37.40 -17.50 -24.31
C PHE A 155 -37.46 -17.05 -25.77
N PRO A 156 -38.35 -16.08 -26.12
CA PRO A 156 -38.38 -15.48 -27.45
C PRO A 156 -37.04 -14.84 -27.82
N GLN A 157 -36.70 -14.76 -29.09
CA GLN A 157 -35.46 -14.22 -29.59
C GLN A 157 -35.11 -12.83 -29.02
N GLN A 158 -36.10 -12.00 -28.76
CA GLN A 158 -35.93 -10.67 -28.17
C GLN A 158 -35.49 -10.76 -26.72
N GLN A 159 -36.05 -11.67 -25.93
CA GLN A 159 -35.62 -11.90 -24.55
C GLN A 159 -34.19 -12.50 -24.48
N LEU A 160 -33.83 -13.41 -25.40
CA LEU A 160 -32.47 -13.94 -25.50
C LEU A 160 -31.46 -12.83 -25.82
N GLN A 161 -31.79 -11.89 -26.70
CA GLN A 161 -30.92 -10.73 -26.97
C GLN A 161 -30.76 -9.81 -25.75
N LEU A 162 -31.85 -9.60 -25.02
CA LEU A 162 -31.85 -8.77 -23.81
C LEU A 162 -31.03 -9.42 -22.68
N LEU A 163 -31.23 -10.71 -22.44
CA LEU A 163 -30.42 -11.49 -21.50
C LEU A 163 -28.93 -11.48 -21.86
N HIS A 164 -28.62 -11.62 -23.14
CA HIS A 164 -27.24 -11.55 -23.61
C HIS A 164 -26.60 -10.18 -23.33
N ALA A 165 -27.28 -9.09 -23.68
CA ALA A 165 -26.81 -7.74 -23.40
C ALA A 165 -26.63 -7.48 -21.88
N LEU A 166 -27.56 -7.99 -21.06
CA LEU A 166 -27.43 -7.90 -19.60
C LEU A 166 -26.22 -8.70 -19.10
N CYS A 167 -25.98 -9.90 -19.63
CA CYS A 167 -24.83 -10.72 -19.27
C CYS A 167 -23.48 -10.06 -19.63
N GLU A 168 -23.41 -9.24 -20.69
CA GLU A 168 -22.21 -8.44 -20.98
C GLU A 168 -21.91 -7.44 -19.84
N HIS A 169 -22.92 -6.73 -19.33
CA HIS A 169 -22.76 -5.82 -18.21
C HIS A 169 -22.44 -6.55 -16.89
N ILE A 170 -23.09 -7.68 -16.66
CA ILE A 170 -22.79 -8.55 -15.51
C ILE A 170 -21.34 -9.02 -15.53
N ALA A 171 -20.84 -9.43 -16.69
CA ALA A 171 -19.46 -9.87 -16.84
C ALA A 171 -18.47 -8.79 -16.43
N VAL A 172 -18.69 -7.53 -16.88
CA VAL A 172 -17.84 -6.39 -16.51
C VAL A 172 -17.92 -6.09 -15.01
N ALA A 173 -19.14 -6.10 -14.43
CA ALA A 173 -19.33 -5.85 -13.01
C ALA A 173 -18.61 -6.90 -12.15
N LEU A 174 -18.76 -8.19 -12.46
CA LEU A 174 -18.08 -9.29 -11.78
C LEU A 174 -16.56 -9.19 -11.89
N HIS A 175 -16.05 -8.87 -13.06
CA HIS A 175 -14.62 -8.68 -13.27
C HIS A 175 -14.07 -7.54 -12.42
N ASN A 176 -14.77 -6.39 -12.38
CA ASN A 176 -14.38 -5.24 -11.57
C ASN A 176 -14.39 -5.56 -10.07
N CYS A 177 -15.43 -6.25 -9.58
CA CYS A 177 -15.51 -6.68 -8.18
C CYS A 177 -14.33 -7.62 -7.80
N ARG A 178 -14.02 -8.61 -8.64
CA ARG A 178 -12.90 -9.53 -8.40
C ARG A 178 -11.56 -8.78 -8.36
N ARG A 179 -11.31 -7.89 -9.31
CA ARG A 179 -10.10 -7.06 -9.33
C ARG A 179 -9.99 -6.19 -8.09
N PHE A 180 -11.08 -5.51 -7.73
CA PHE A 180 -11.11 -4.65 -6.54
C PHE A 180 -10.82 -5.45 -5.27
N ARG A 181 -11.43 -6.61 -5.11
CA ARG A 181 -11.19 -7.49 -3.96
C ARG A 181 -9.73 -7.94 -3.88
N ALA A 182 -9.16 -8.41 -4.99
CA ALA A 182 -7.76 -8.84 -5.05
C ALA A 182 -6.79 -7.68 -4.72
N GLU A 183 -7.06 -6.46 -5.21
CA GLU A 183 -6.27 -5.26 -4.91
C GLU A 183 -6.36 -4.89 -3.43
N GLN A 184 -7.56 -4.96 -2.83
CA GLN A 184 -7.76 -4.69 -1.41
C GLN A 184 -7.03 -5.72 -0.53
N GLU A 185 -7.11 -6.99 -0.85
CA GLU A 185 -6.40 -8.06 -0.13
C GLU A 185 -4.88 -7.88 -0.21
N GLN A 186 -4.36 -7.57 -1.40
CA GLN A 186 -2.94 -7.27 -1.58
C GLN A 186 -2.50 -6.04 -0.79
N ARG A 187 -3.28 -4.96 -0.83
CA ARG A 187 -3.01 -3.73 -0.07
C ARG A 187 -3.00 -3.99 1.43
N GLN A 188 -3.97 -4.73 1.95
CA GLN A 188 -4.04 -5.09 3.36
C GLN A 188 -2.84 -5.95 3.79
N ARG A 189 -2.41 -6.88 2.93
CA ARG A 189 -1.22 -7.70 3.19
C ARG A 189 0.04 -6.83 3.29
N LEU A 190 0.27 -5.95 2.30
CA LEU A 190 1.42 -5.04 2.30
C LEU A 190 1.42 -4.12 3.53
N THR A 191 0.26 -3.60 3.93
CA THR A 191 0.14 -2.76 5.13
C THR A 191 0.52 -3.54 6.40
N ARG A 192 0.10 -4.81 6.53
CA ARG A 192 0.48 -5.65 7.68
C ARG A 192 1.98 -5.94 7.71
N GLU A 193 2.57 -6.31 6.57
CA GLU A 193 4.01 -6.56 6.45
C GLU A 193 4.83 -5.30 6.82
N SER A 194 4.38 -4.12 6.39
CA SER A 194 5.00 -2.83 6.74
C SER A 194 4.90 -2.52 8.24
N GLU A 195 3.74 -2.76 8.84
CA GLU A 195 3.53 -2.53 10.28
C GLU A 195 4.38 -3.48 11.15
N GLU A 196 4.51 -4.75 10.77
CA GLU A 196 5.39 -5.70 11.46
C GLU A 196 6.85 -5.24 11.40
N ALA A 197 7.33 -4.80 10.23
CA ALA A 197 8.68 -4.27 10.08
C ALA A 197 8.89 -2.99 10.91
N ARG A 198 7.90 -2.10 11.00
CA ARG A 198 7.91 -0.91 11.84
C ARG A 198 8.08 -1.25 13.32
N ILE A 199 7.33 -2.23 13.82
CA ILE A 199 7.44 -2.69 15.22
C ILE A 199 8.86 -3.20 15.53
N ILE A 200 9.44 -4.00 14.62
CA ILE A 200 10.81 -4.50 14.77
C ILE A 200 11.80 -3.35 14.77
N GLN A 201 11.68 -2.41 13.84
CA GLN A 201 12.57 -1.25 13.76
C GLN A 201 12.52 -0.38 15.02
N GLN A 202 11.32 -0.07 15.52
CA GLN A 202 11.15 0.69 16.75
C GLN A 202 11.75 -0.02 17.99
N ALA A 203 11.73 -1.35 18.01
CA ALA A 203 12.36 -2.11 19.07
C ALA A 203 13.90 -2.01 19.08
N LEU A 204 14.50 -1.65 17.95
CA LEU A 204 15.95 -1.41 17.83
C LEU A 204 16.36 -0.03 18.36
N LEU A 205 15.49 0.97 18.31
CA LEU A 205 15.80 2.32 18.81
C LEU A 205 15.88 2.34 20.34
N PRO A 206 16.61 3.30 20.92
CA PRO A 206 16.70 3.46 22.37
C PRO A 206 15.32 3.66 23.01
N LYS A 207 15.00 2.85 24.02
CA LYS A 207 13.71 2.92 24.73
C LYS A 207 13.67 3.99 25.80
N ALA A 208 14.81 4.50 26.22
CA ALA A 208 14.93 5.52 27.25
C ALA A 208 16.21 6.36 27.05
N SER A 209 16.16 7.58 27.51
CA SER A 209 17.33 8.45 27.60
C SER A 209 18.38 7.87 28.57
N PRO A 210 19.69 7.92 28.23
CA PRO A 210 20.73 7.41 29.09
C PRO A 210 20.91 8.30 30.34
N TYR A 211 21.23 7.68 31.46
CA TYR A 211 21.64 8.42 32.63
C TYR A 211 23.17 8.68 32.58
N VAL A 212 23.52 9.93 32.34
CA VAL A 212 24.91 10.37 32.26
C VAL A 212 25.16 11.45 33.33
N PRO A 213 26.02 11.23 34.33
CA PRO A 213 26.25 12.22 35.38
C PRO A 213 26.69 13.59 34.81
N GLY A 214 25.97 14.65 35.16
CA GLY A 214 26.24 16.01 34.71
C GLY A 214 25.77 16.35 33.30
N PHE A 215 25.03 15.46 32.66
CA PHE A 215 24.43 15.66 31.35
C PHE A 215 22.99 15.16 31.30
N ALA A 216 22.12 15.91 30.65
CA ALA A 216 20.78 15.46 30.26
C ALA A 216 20.77 15.19 28.74
N ILE A 217 20.55 13.93 28.37
CA ILE A 217 20.59 13.51 26.97
C ILE A 217 19.21 12.97 26.59
N SER A 218 18.68 13.37 25.43
CA SER A 218 17.46 12.84 24.87
C SER A 218 17.60 12.66 23.35
N GLY A 219 16.89 11.70 22.80
CA GLY A 219 16.81 11.48 21.36
C GLY A 219 15.38 11.15 20.97
N LEU A 220 14.96 11.64 19.85
CA LEU A 220 13.63 11.36 19.24
C LEU A 220 13.79 11.21 17.73
N SER A 221 13.02 10.29 17.17
CA SER A 221 12.91 10.09 15.73
C SER A 221 11.43 9.97 15.34
N VAL A 222 11.05 10.66 14.30
CA VAL A 222 9.71 10.64 13.73
C VAL A 222 9.84 10.29 12.26
N PRO A 223 9.43 9.09 11.86
CA PRO A 223 9.50 8.68 10.46
C PRO A 223 8.48 9.46 9.63
N ALA A 224 8.84 9.77 8.38
CA ALA A 224 7.95 10.39 7.39
C ALA A 224 6.93 9.40 6.83
N GLY A 225 7.29 8.13 6.76
CA GLY A 225 6.44 7.03 6.31
C GLY A 225 6.16 6.01 7.40
N ASP A 226 5.74 4.82 6.99
CA ASP A 226 5.51 3.71 7.93
C ASP A 226 6.81 3.24 8.58
N ILE A 227 7.93 3.26 7.84
CA ILE A 227 9.25 2.80 8.26
C ILE A 227 10.29 3.81 7.77
N GLY A 228 11.22 4.22 8.65
CA GLY A 228 12.25 5.22 8.37
C GLY A 228 13.62 4.64 8.00
N GLY A 229 14.48 5.48 7.40
CA GLY A 229 15.91 5.24 7.22
C GLY A 229 16.74 5.76 8.39
N ASP A 230 16.25 6.78 9.06
CA ASP A 230 16.90 7.42 10.20
C ASP A 230 16.99 6.52 11.44
N TRP A 231 18.10 6.64 12.14
CA TRP A 231 18.23 6.06 13.47
C TRP A 231 19.19 6.83 14.35
N TYR A 232 18.99 6.71 15.65
CA TYR A 232 19.92 7.20 16.65
C TYR A 232 20.20 6.11 17.70
N ASP A 233 21.32 6.24 18.39
CA ASP A 233 21.65 5.28 19.46
C ASP A 233 22.50 5.92 20.56
N PHE A 234 22.46 5.30 21.74
CA PHE A 234 23.27 5.61 22.91
C PHE A 234 24.01 4.36 23.32
N ILE A 235 25.34 4.39 23.27
CA ILE A 235 26.19 3.23 23.52
C ILE A 235 27.00 3.49 24.78
N PRO A 236 26.74 2.76 25.89
CA PRO A 236 27.56 2.86 27.09
C PRO A 236 28.92 2.16 26.90
N PHE A 237 30.02 2.78 27.38
CA PHE A 237 31.34 2.18 27.44
C PHE A 237 31.72 1.84 28.88
N ASN A 238 32.62 0.87 29.02
CA ASN A 238 33.09 0.37 30.35
C ASN A 238 33.85 1.41 31.18
N ASP A 239 34.46 2.42 30.54
CA ASP A 239 35.17 3.53 31.17
C ASP A 239 34.26 4.66 31.66
N GLY A 240 32.97 4.58 31.38
CA GLY A 240 31.95 5.57 31.70
C GLY A 240 31.72 6.61 30.62
N CYS A 241 32.39 6.50 29.47
CA CYS A 241 32.08 7.27 28.27
C CYS A 241 30.78 6.80 27.60
N TRP A 242 30.25 7.61 26.70
CA TRP A 242 29.01 7.30 25.97
C TRP A 242 29.15 7.61 24.49
N GLY A 243 28.83 6.63 23.66
CA GLY A 243 28.66 6.84 22.23
C GLY A 243 27.31 7.45 21.92
N LEU A 244 27.27 8.52 21.13
CA LEU A 244 26.09 9.17 20.60
C LEU A 244 26.14 9.02 19.07
N VAL A 245 25.10 8.50 18.48
CA VAL A 245 25.03 8.22 17.04
C VAL A 245 23.74 8.78 16.47
N LEU A 246 23.85 9.45 15.34
CA LEU A 246 22.72 9.78 14.49
C LEU A 246 23.10 9.48 13.05
N ALA A 247 22.23 8.78 12.34
CA ALA A 247 22.48 8.35 10.98
C ALA A 247 21.19 8.38 10.15
N ASP A 248 21.37 8.65 8.87
CA ASP A 248 20.33 8.61 7.86
C ASP A 248 20.77 7.73 6.70
N VAL A 249 19.90 6.80 6.31
CA VAL A 249 20.12 5.82 5.24
C VAL A 249 19.46 6.28 3.95
N SER A 250 20.22 6.35 2.87
CA SER A 250 19.72 6.75 1.55
C SER A 250 18.53 5.91 1.08
N GLY A 251 17.42 6.58 0.73
CA GLY A 251 16.18 5.97 0.27
C GLY A 251 15.16 5.79 1.40
N LYS A 252 14.01 5.20 1.08
CA LYS A 252 12.86 5.12 2.01
C LYS A 252 12.29 3.70 2.08
N GLY A 253 11.49 3.43 3.09
CA GLY A 253 10.76 2.18 3.25
C GLY A 253 11.63 1.00 3.70
N THR A 254 11.17 -0.22 3.41
CA THR A 254 11.76 -1.47 3.93
C THR A 254 13.24 -1.64 3.60
N ALA A 255 13.67 -1.20 2.41
CA ALA A 255 15.09 -1.30 2.03
C ALA A 255 15.99 -0.43 2.91
N ALA A 256 15.59 0.82 3.19
CA ALA A 256 16.31 1.71 4.09
C ALA A 256 16.34 1.16 5.53
N ALA A 257 15.22 0.62 6.01
CA ALA A 257 15.11 0.01 7.33
C ALA A 257 16.02 -1.22 7.52
N LEU A 258 16.18 -2.05 6.51
CA LEU A 258 17.12 -3.18 6.53
C LEU A 258 18.57 -2.71 6.62
N LEU A 259 18.96 -1.71 5.82
CA LEU A 259 20.29 -1.12 5.86
C LEU A 259 20.55 -0.39 7.17
N MET A 260 19.55 0.30 7.72
CA MET A 260 19.59 0.90 9.05
C MET A 260 19.93 -0.15 10.11
N SER A 261 19.22 -1.27 10.11
CA SER A 261 19.44 -2.35 11.08
C SER A 261 20.86 -2.94 10.98
N ALA A 262 21.35 -3.13 9.75
CA ALA A 262 22.70 -3.61 9.49
C ALA A 262 23.77 -2.60 9.96
N THR A 263 23.62 -1.31 9.61
CA THR A 263 24.58 -0.25 10.01
C THR A 263 24.63 -0.07 11.52
N ARG A 264 23.48 -0.10 12.19
CA ARG A 264 23.40 -0.03 13.64
C ARG A 264 24.10 -1.21 14.31
N ALA A 265 23.88 -2.44 13.81
CA ALA A 265 24.55 -3.63 14.34
C ALA A 265 26.08 -3.58 14.13
N MET A 266 26.54 -3.16 12.94
CA MET A 266 27.95 -2.97 12.63
C MET A 266 28.60 -1.96 13.59
N LEU A 267 27.99 -0.80 13.80
CA LEU A 267 28.50 0.22 14.67
C LEU A 267 28.62 -0.28 16.11
N ARG A 268 27.58 -0.90 16.65
CA ARG A 268 27.60 -1.47 18.02
C ARG A 268 28.66 -2.53 18.18
N SER A 269 28.90 -3.36 17.18
CA SER A 269 29.95 -4.39 17.21
C SER A 269 31.37 -3.80 17.19
N LEU A 270 31.56 -2.66 16.50
CA LEU A 270 32.87 -2.02 16.37
C LEU A 270 33.15 -1.01 17.48
N ALA A 271 32.16 -0.46 18.14
CA ALA A 271 32.27 0.62 19.11
C ALA A 271 33.23 0.27 20.27
N ASP A 272 33.16 -0.95 20.80
CA ASP A 272 34.03 -1.42 21.89
C ASP A 272 35.45 -1.82 21.43
N THR A 273 35.66 -1.97 20.12
CA THR A 273 36.92 -2.46 19.54
C THR A 273 37.79 -1.38 18.91
N CYS A 274 37.22 -0.19 18.70
CA CYS A 274 37.92 0.94 18.10
C CYS A 274 38.26 1.99 19.14
N SER A 275 39.39 2.67 18.93
CA SER A 275 39.89 3.67 19.86
C SER A 275 39.29 5.05 19.69
N SER A 276 38.60 5.30 18.55
CA SER A 276 38.07 6.62 18.24
C SER A 276 36.89 6.56 17.26
N PRO A 277 36.05 7.65 17.20
CA PRO A 277 34.98 7.78 16.22
C PRO A 277 35.45 7.62 14.77
N ALA A 278 36.54 8.25 14.39
CA ALA A 278 37.06 8.19 13.02
C ALA A 278 37.49 6.78 12.63
N GLU A 279 38.14 6.03 13.55
CA GLU A 279 38.51 4.64 13.31
C GLU A 279 37.29 3.73 13.13
N THR A 280 36.24 3.93 13.94
CA THR A 280 35.00 3.20 13.85
C THR A 280 34.36 3.40 12.48
N LEU A 281 34.20 4.67 12.05
CA LEU A 281 33.63 5.00 10.73
C LEU A 281 34.48 4.41 9.60
N ARG A 282 35.80 4.44 9.69
CA ARG A 282 36.66 3.86 8.65
C ARG A 282 36.44 2.34 8.50
N LYS A 283 36.37 1.60 9.62
CA LYS A 283 36.11 0.15 9.60
C LYS A 283 34.71 -0.17 9.08
N MET A 284 33.69 0.59 9.52
CA MET A 284 32.33 0.46 8.98
C MET A 284 32.31 0.67 7.48
N ASN A 285 32.94 1.75 7.01
CA ASN A 285 32.96 2.10 5.59
C ASN A 285 33.60 1.01 4.73
N GLN A 286 34.66 0.37 5.19
CA GLN A 286 35.27 -0.76 4.48
C GLN A 286 34.30 -1.92 4.28
N LEU A 287 33.58 -2.31 5.34
CA LEU A 287 32.57 -3.38 5.26
C LEU A 287 31.40 -3.00 4.36
N MET A 288 30.94 -1.76 4.46
CA MET A 288 29.78 -1.30 3.69
C MET A 288 30.05 -1.14 2.20
N VAL A 289 31.26 -0.70 1.81
CA VAL A 289 31.66 -0.62 0.39
C VAL A 289 31.69 -2.01 -0.27
N GLU A 290 32.04 -3.05 0.51
CA GLU A 290 32.09 -4.44 0.03
C GLU A 290 30.70 -5.07 -0.05
N ASP A 291 29.83 -4.82 0.94
CA ASP A 291 28.58 -5.57 1.13
C ASP A 291 27.30 -4.83 0.68
N PHE A 292 27.34 -3.50 0.59
CA PHE A 292 26.13 -2.74 0.29
C PHE A 292 25.83 -2.71 -1.22
N PRO A 293 24.53 -2.71 -1.58
CA PRO A 293 24.13 -2.54 -2.97
C PRO A 293 24.62 -1.20 -3.55
N SER A 294 25.10 -1.22 -4.78
CA SER A 294 25.60 -0.02 -5.49
C SER A 294 24.60 1.13 -5.43
N GLY A 295 25.09 2.33 -5.10
CA GLY A 295 24.29 3.54 -5.00
C GLY A 295 23.52 3.70 -3.67
N ARG A 296 23.70 2.80 -2.71
CA ARG A 296 23.21 2.95 -1.34
C ARG A 296 24.31 3.47 -0.45
N PHE A 297 23.99 4.43 0.40
CA PHE A 297 24.93 5.06 1.32
C PHE A 297 24.23 5.44 2.62
N VAL A 298 25.02 5.77 3.62
CA VAL A 298 24.54 6.24 4.92
C VAL A 298 25.32 7.49 5.30
N THR A 299 24.61 8.56 5.61
CA THR A 299 25.19 9.69 6.33
C THR A 299 25.17 9.37 7.83
N LEU A 300 26.27 9.61 8.53
CA LEU A 300 26.36 9.27 9.93
C LEU A 300 27.30 10.21 10.69
N ILE A 301 26.84 10.67 11.85
CA ILE A 301 27.70 11.29 12.84
C ILE A 301 27.83 10.37 14.05
N TYR A 302 29.08 10.11 14.46
CA TYR A 302 29.41 9.33 15.64
C TYR A 302 30.24 10.17 16.59
N ALA A 303 29.77 10.29 17.84
CA ALA A 303 30.44 11.06 18.87
C ALA A 303 30.63 10.22 20.13
N ILE A 304 31.76 10.42 20.81
CA ILE A 304 32.07 9.82 22.12
C ILE A 304 32.13 10.96 23.14
N LEU A 305 31.22 10.92 24.11
CA LEU A 305 31.15 11.84 25.23
C LEU A 305 31.91 11.25 26.41
N ASP A 306 32.93 11.97 26.92
CA ASP A 306 33.57 11.74 28.22
C ASP A 306 32.95 12.69 29.26
N PRO A 307 32.06 12.18 30.13
CA PRO A 307 31.41 13.04 31.13
C PRO A 307 32.36 13.52 32.24
N LYS A 308 33.46 12.82 32.50
CA LYS A 308 34.44 13.21 33.55
C LYS A 308 35.24 14.43 33.12
N ASN A 309 35.72 14.42 31.87
CA ASN A 309 36.51 15.51 31.30
C ASN A 309 35.64 16.56 30.59
N ARG A 310 34.34 16.30 30.45
CA ARG A 310 33.37 17.13 29.71
C ARG A 310 33.80 17.37 28.26
N THR A 311 34.41 16.36 27.64
CA THR A 311 34.85 16.40 26.24
C THR A 311 33.93 15.58 25.35
N LEU A 312 33.78 16.01 24.11
CA LEU A 312 33.13 15.27 23.06
C LEU A 312 34.09 15.15 21.88
N LYS A 313 34.42 13.92 21.51
CA LYS A 313 35.11 13.59 20.26
C LYS A 313 34.11 13.12 19.25
N PHE A 314 34.16 13.62 18.01
CA PHE A 314 33.21 13.21 16.97
C PHE A 314 33.85 13.14 15.59
N ALA A 315 33.27 12.29 14.74
CA ALA A 315 33.59 12.19 13.32
C ALA A 315 32.29 12.12 12.53
N SER A 316 32.30 12.69 11.32
CA SER A 316 31.14 12.71 10.39
C SER A 316 31.46 12.01 9.09
N ALA A 317 30.54 11.17 8.65
CA ALA A 317 30.51 10.56 7.32
C ALA A 317 29.41 11.20 6.50
N GLY A 318 29.67 12.43 6.02
CA GLY A 318 28.71 13.19 5.17
C GLY A 318 27.44 13.65 5.87
N HIS A 319 27.37 13.58 7.19
CA HIS A 319 26.21 14.02 7.96
C HIS A 319 26.28 15.51 8.29
N LEU A 320 25.12 16.12 8.57
CA LEU A 320 24.99 17.53 8.91
C LEU A 320 25.83 17.92 10.14
N PRO A 321 26.35 19.17 10.16
CA PRO A 321 27.21 19.63 11.27
C PRO A 321 26.39 19.76 12.56
N PRO A 322 26.95 19.31 13.71
CA PRO A 322 26.33 19.53 15.01
C PRO A 322 26.16 21.00 15.33
N LEU A 323 25.08 21.34 16.03
CA LEU A 323 24.80 22.69 16.49
C LEU A 323 25.13 22.81 18.00
N LEU A 324 26.13 23.63 18.33
CA LEU A 324 26.56 23.91 19.71
C LEU A 324 26.04 25.27 20.17
N VAL A 325 25.46 25.30 21.36
CA VAL A 325 24.97 26.50 22.03
C VAL A 325 25.77 26.77 23.31
N GLU A 326 26.37 27.93 23.39
CA GLU A 326 27.13 28.42 24.55
C GLU A 326 26.59 29.81 24.93
N GLY A 327 25.93 29.90 26.07
CA GLY A 327 25.21 31.12 26.46
C GLY A 327 24.14 31.51 25.45
N ASP A 328 24.23 32.72 24.88
CA ASP A 328 23.33 33.27 23.87
C ASP A 328 23.82 33.08 22.43
N HIS A 329 24.86 32.27 22.24
CA HIS A 329 25.45 32.03 20.94
C HIS A 329 25.26 30.58 20.51
N ALA A 330 24.71 30.38 19.28
CA ALA A 330 24.59 29.10 18.63
C ALA A 330 25.44 29.07 17.36
N ARG A 331 26.28 28.05 17.21
CA ARG A 331 27.14 27.88 16.03
C ARG A 331 27.17 26.43 15.57
N PHE A 332 27.24 26.23 14.26
CA PHE A 332 27.51 24.93 13.69
C PHE A 332 29.00 24.57 13.89
N LEU A 333 29.23 23.34 14.36
CA LEU A 333 30.59 22.85 14.51
C LEU A 333 31.14 22.47 13.13
N PRO A 334 32.38 22.89 12.82
CA PRO A 334 32.98 22.47 11.56
C PRO A 334 33.18 20.95 11.59
N THR A 335 32.64 20.29 10.59
CA THR A 335 32.96 18.91 10.27
C THR A 335 33.80 18.91 9.02
N GLU A 336 35.00 18.29 9.04
CA GLU A 336 35.64 18.00 7.76
C GLU A 336 34.71 17.07 6.99
N ALA A 337 34.36 17.49 5.76
CA ALA A 337 33.38 16.79 4.95
C ALA A 337 33.85 15.37 4.61
N GLY A 338 33.47 14.41 5.42
CA GLY A 338 33.63 12.98 5.13
C GLY A 338 32.65 12.56 4.04
N THR A 339 33.04 11.60 3.20
CA THR A 339 32.11 10.96 2.26
C THR A 339 31.11 10.10 3.04
N PRO A 340 29.84 10.06 2.65
CA PRO A 340 28.90 9.09 3.23
C PRO A 340 29.42 7.66 3.16
N LEU A 341 29.08 6.85 4.17
CA LEU A 341 29.50 5.44 4.25
C LEU A 341 28.89 4.64 3.08
N GLY A 342 29.69 3.72 2.53
CA GLY A 342 29.27 2.82 1.45
C GLY A 342 29.45 3.35 0.03
N LEU A 343 29.87 4.64 -0.17
CA LEU A 343 30.10 5.19 -1.50
C LEU A 343 31.50 4.92 -2.03
N ALA A 344 32.50 5.12 -1.20
CA ALA A 344 33.90 4.94 -1.58
C ALA A 344 34.81 4.73 -0.36
N ILE A 345 35.89 4.02 -0.50
CA ILE A 345 36.89 3.86 0.58
C ILE A 345 37.59 5.20 0.81
N THR A 346 37.32 5.83 1.94
CA THR A 346 37.88 7.14 2.34
C THR A 346 38.32 7.09 3.82
N GLY A 347 39.16 8.07 4.21
CA GLY A 347 39.47 8.34 5.62
C GLY A 347 38.43 9.29 6.21
N PHE A 348 38.38 9.31 7.55
CA PHE A 348 37.53 10.23 8.30
C PHE A 348 38.41 11.01 9.29
N SER A 349 38.07 12.30 9.43
CA SER A 349 38.75 13.17 10.41
C SER A 349 37.94 13.21 11.71
N GLU A 350 38.62 13.51 12.79
CA GLU A 350 38.07 13.60 14.14
C GLU A 350 38.19 15.02 14.66
N SER A 351 37.16 15.50 15.31
CA SER A 351 37.16 16.76 16.04
C SER A 351 36.90 16.52 17.52
N GLU A 352 37.53 17.35 18.39
CA GLU A 352 37.31 17.32 19.84
C GLU A 352 36.86 18.70 20.32
N ILE A 353 35.84 18.74 21.17
CA ILE A 353 35.35 19.96 21.80
C ILE A 353 35.13 19.80 23.29
N GLN A 354 35.17 20.89 24.03
CA GLN A 354 34.71 20.97 25.42
C GLN A 354 33.20 21.25 25.46
N LEU A 355 32.51 20.64 26.41
CA LEU A 355 31.12 20.91 26.74
C LEU A 355 31.00 21.52 28.14
N PRO A 356 31.22 22.84 28.30
CA PRO A 356 31.14 23.48 29.60
C PRO A 356 29.72 23.40 30.18
N PRO A 357 29.55 23.52 31.52
CA PRO A 357 28.26 23.54 32.16
C PRO A 357 27.33 24.62 31.54
N GLY A 358 26.09 24.22 31.24
CA GLY A 358 25.10 25.07 30.60
C GLY A 358 25.17 25.12 29.08
N SER A 359 26.17 24.48 28.45
CA SER A 359 26.17 24.31 27.00
C SER A 359 25.13 23.28 26.54
N ARG A 360 24.69 23.38 25.28
CA ARG A 360 23.74 22.46 24.65
C ARG A 360 24.29 22.06 23.29
N LEU A 361 24.16 20.77 22.97
CA LEU A 361 24.56 20.22 21.66
C LEU A 361 23.35 19.57 21.01
N VAL A 362 23.16 19.82 19.71
CA VAL A 362 22.09 19.21 18.92
C VAL A 362 22.71 18.50 17.72
N LEU A 363 22.42 17.19 17.59
CA LEU A 363 22.62 16.42 16.37
C LEU A 363 21.25 16.25 15.73
N TYR A 364 21.14 16.40 14.43
CA TYR A 364 19.85 16.39 13.72
C TYR A 364 20.00 15.87 12.30
N SER A 365 18.95 15.22 11.77
CA SER A 365 18.89 14.83 10.37
C SER A 365 18.30 15.95 9.49
N ASP A 366 18.46 15.82 8.17
CA ASP A 366 18.00 16.76 7.18
C ASP A 366 16.47 16.91 7.16
N GLY A 367 15.71 15.84 7.48
CA GLY A 367 14.27 15.92 7.62
C GLY A 367 13.76 16.93 8.64
N ILE A 368 14.63 17.48 9.52
CA ILE A 368 14.31 18.65 10.34
C ILE A 368 14.43 19.94 9.53
N THR A 369 15.56 20.15 8.86
CA THR A 369 15.84 21.41 8.15
C THR A 369 15.13 21.51 6.79
N GLU A 370 14.90 20.37 6.14
CA GLU A 370 14.20 20.26 4.85
C GLU A 370 12.67 20.11 5.01
N ALA A 371 12.18 20.03 6.25
CA ALA A 371 10.74 20.00 6.51
C ALA A 371 10.06 21.22 5.86
N SER A 372 9.19 20.95 4.90
CA SER A 372 8.60 22.01 4.07
C SER A 372 7.18 22.37 4.50
N SER A 373 6.89 23.66 4.54
CA SER A 373 5.54 24.21 4.73
C SER A 373 4.66 23.97 3.51
N PHE A 374 3.39 24.27 3.61
CA PHE A 374 2.45 24.20 2.49
C PHE A 374 2.87 25.06 1.28
N ASN A 375 3.65 26.13 1.52
CA ASN A 375 4.20 27.02 0.48
C ASN A 375 5.53 26.50 -0.10
N GLN A 376 5.96 25.30 0.22
CA GLN A 376 7.24 24.72 -0.18
C GLN A 376 8.48 25.48 0.33
N GLU A 377 8.34 26.22 1.41
CA GLU A 377 9.47 26.82 2.10
C GLU A 377 9.99 25.83 3.15
N GLU A 378 11.30 25.62 3.18
CA GLU A 378 11.97 24.76 4.16
C GLU A 378 12.02 25.41 5.53
N TYR A 379 11.98 24.61 6.59
CA TYR A 379 12.20 25.05 7.97
C TYR A 379 13.56 25.75 8.12
N GLY A 380 14.58 25.14 7.57
CA GLY A 380 15.92 25.68 7.45
C GLY A 380 16.75 25.63 8.73
N SER A 381 18.07 25.67 8.55
CA SER A 381 19.04 25.64 9.66
C SER A 381 18.98 26.88 10.57
N GLU A 382 18.57 28.03 10.04
CA GLU A 382 18.49 29.28 10.80
C GLU A 382 17.35 29.24 11.84
N ARG A 383 16.16 28.72 11.47
CA ARG A 383 15.06 28.54 12.42
C ARG A 383 15.43 27.53 13.51
N LEU A 384 16.09 26.44 13.15
CA LEU A 384 16.63 25.49 14.14
C LEU A 384 17.59 26.20 15.09
N ARG A 385 18.51 27.01 14.58
CA ARG A 385 19.48 27.78 15.36
C ARG A 385 18.79 28.76 16.33
N GLU A 386 17.77 29.46 15.86
CA GLU A 386 16.98 30.39 16.70
C GLU A 386 16.20 29.64 17.78
N HIS A 387 15.56 28.50 17.41
CA HIS A 387 14.79 27.70 18.35
C HIS A 387 15.64 27.17 19.51
N VAL A 388 16.85 26.68 19.23
CA VAL A 388 17.72 26.11 20.26
C VAL A 388 18.36 27.14 21.18
N LEU A 389 18.30 28.43 20.85
CA LEU A 389 18.69 29.52 21.78
C LEU A 389 17.73 29.65 22.97
N ASN A 390 16.51 29.17 22.83
CA ASN A 390 15.57 29.13 23.95
C ASN A 390 16.12 28.19 25.06
N PRO A 391 16.24 28.66 26.31
CA PRO A 391 16.72 27.84 27.43
C PRO A 391 15.89 26.58 27.69
N LEU A 392 14.62 26.57 27.28
CA LEU A 392 13.70 25.42 27.41
C LEU A 392 13.72 24.49 26.20
N ALA A 393 14.60 24.72 25.21
CA ALA A 393 14.70 23.87 24.05
C ALA A 393 15.04 22.43 24.47
N SER A 394 14.45 21.47 23.78
CA SER A 394 14.63 20.02 23.97
C SER A 394 14.37 19.30 22.64
N SER A 395 14.70 18.01 22.56
CA SER A 395 14.38 17.18 21.39
C SER A 395 12.89 17.23 21.05
N ASP A 396 12.02 17.18 22.05
CA ASP A 396 10.56 17.23 21.88
C ASP A 396 10.09 18.60 21.37
N SER A 397 10.63 19.70 21.93
CA SER A 397 10.24 21.04 21.48
C SER A 397 10.67 21.32 20.04
N ILE A 398 11.82 20.83 19.60
CA ILE A 398 12.31 20.96 18.22
C ILE A 398 11.32 20.25 17.27
N LEU A 399 11.01 18.97 17.53
CA LEU A 399 10.09 18.22 16.67
C LEU A 399 8.65 18.79 16.70
N THR A 400 8.22 19.34 17.83
CA THR A 400 6.93 20.01 17.93
C THR A 400 6.90 21.28 17.07
N ASP A 401 7.96 22.08 17.09
CA ASP A 401 8.08 23.30 16.28
C ASP A 401 8.10 22.95 14.78
N VAL A 402 8.86 21.95 14.36
CA VAL A 402 8.87 21.46 12.98
C VAL A 402 7.47 20.99 12.55
N ARG A 403 6.76 20.21 13.39
CA ARG A 403 5.39 19.77 13.09
C ARG A 403 4.42 20.95 12.94
N HIS A 404 4.54 21.97 13.79
CA HIS A 404 3.74 23.19 13.65
C HIS A 404 4.07 23.93 12.35
N TYR A 405 5.35 23.97 11.97
CA TYR A 405 5.79 24.62 10.75
C TYR A 405 5.22 23.97 9.47
N VAL A 406 5.25 22.63 9.38
CA VAL A 406 4.67 21.92 8.24
C VAL A 406 3.14 21.97 8.18
N ASN A 407 2.48 22.37 9.30
CA ASN A 407 1.05 22.69 9.38
C ASN A 407 0.13 21.67 8.66
N GLY A 408 0.36 20.38 8.90
CA GLY A 408 -0.45 19.31 8.35
C GLY A 408 -0.03 18.80 6.96
N ALA A 409 1.00 19.37 6.33
CA ALA A 409 1.55 18.84 5.07
C ALA A 409 2.24 17.46 5.23
N GLY A 410 2.54 17.07 6.50
CA GLY A 410 3.31 15.88 6.81
C GLY A 410 4.81 16.08 6.60
N LEU A 411 5.61 15.25 7.25
CA LEU A 411 7.07 15.24 7.03
C LEU A 411 7.37 14.58 5.67
N GLN A 412 8.31 15.16 4.96
CA GLN A 412 8.76 14.64 3.64
C GLN A 412 9.91 13.65 3.79
N ASP A 413 10.70 13.79 4.89
CA ASP A 413 11.74 12.87 5.30
C ASP A 413 11.72 12.62 6.80
N ASP A 414 12.45 11.58 7.26
CA ASP A 414 12.52 11.19 8.66
C ASP A 414 13.19 12.31 9.47
N ALA A 415 12.54 12.76 10.54
CA ALA A 415 13.04 13.82 11.40
C ALA A 415 13.60 13.25 12.70
N THR A 416 14.91 13.27 12.84
CA THR A 416 15.62 12.70 13.99
C THR A 416 16.49 13.74 14.66
N VAL A 417 16.47 13.75 16.00
CA VAL A 417 17.24 14.70 16.80
C VAL A 417 17.80 14.04 18.07
N ILE A 418 19.05 14.33 18.40
CA ILE A 418 19.65 14.11 19.72
C ILE A 418 19.93 15.47 20.34
N PHE A 419 19.50 15.63 21.56
CA PHE A 419 19.72 16.84 22.36
C PHE A 419 20.53 16.51 23.61
N VAL A 420 21.66 17.19 23.79
CA VAL A 420 22.53 17.05 24.95
C VAL A 420 22.60 18.38 25.68
N ARG A 421 22.32 18.39 26.97
CA ARG A 421 22.50 19.54 27.86
C ARG A 421 23.57 19.19 28.87
N ALA A 422 24.64 20.00 28.92
CA ALA A 422 25.79 19.85 29.78
C ALA A 422 25.65 20.59 31.13
#